data_c5001b199b81f109db560023052ccf36
#
_entry.id   c5001b199b81f109db560023052ccf36
#
_cell.length_a   1.000
_cell.length_b   1.000
_cell.length_c   1.000
_cell.angle_alpha   90.00
_cell.angle_beta   90.00
_cell.angle_gamma   90.00
#
_symmetry.space_group_name_H-M   'P 1'
#
loop_
_entity.id
_entity.type
_entity.pdbx_description
1 polymer ?
#
loop_
_entity_poly.entity_id
_entity_poly.type
_entity_poly.pdbx_seq_one_letter_code
_entity_poly.pdbx_strand_id
1 'polypeptide(L)'
;MQYKNIIFDLGNVLVKLNPEGCIGAFKAIGLGELANPNPQSEGMKLMSKLGVGMITTEAFCDAARELTGADVTNEEIIDAANKMLVEIPNEKKERLLQLKKAGYRLFLLSNTIDIHWDYCVNHLFLYQKWGRGLFRALFPLPANASGKT
;
A
#
# COMPACT_ATOMS: atom_id res chain seq x y z
N MET A 1 27.03 -15.50 13.20
CA MET A 1 26.11 -14.84 12.27
C MET A 1 26.73 -13.51 11.82
N GLN A 2 26.99 -13.38 10.54
CA GLN A 2 27.69 -12.21 9.99
C GLN A 2 26.73 -11.00 9.87
N TYR A 3 25.44 -11.25 9.55
CA TYR A 3 24.42 -10.21 9.41
C TYR A 3 23.32 -10.40 10.44
N LYS A 4 22.89 -9.30 11.09
CA LYS A 4 21.83 -9.31 12.13
C LYS A 4 20.55 -8.62 11.69
N ASN A 5 20.61 -7.87 10.62
CA ASN A 5 19.51 -7.07 10.11
C ASN A 5 19.15 -7.52 8.71
N ILE A 6 17.85 -7.65 8.45
CA ILE A 6 17.31 -7.95 7.12
C ILE A 6 16.28 -6.89 6.79
N ILE A 7 16.43 -6.29 5.62
CA ILE A 7 15.51 -5.28 5.09
C ILE A 7 14.72 -5.90 3.95
N PHE A 8 13.40 -5.84 4.02
CA PHE A 8 12.47 -6.32 3.00
C PHE A 8 11.81 -5.17 2.29
N ASP A 9 11.60 -5.34 0.99
CA ASP A 9 10.61 -4.57 0.25
C ASP A 9 9.20 -5.18 0.46
N LEU A 10 8.15 -4.45 0.14
CA LEU A 10 6.77 -4.86 0.33
C LEU A 10 6.17 -5.50 -0.92
N GLY A 11 5.95 -4.70 -1.97
CA GLY A 11 5.30 -5.14 -3.18
C GLY A 11 6.12 -6.15 -3.98
N ASN A 12 5.50 -7.25 -4.40
CA ASN A 12 6.13 -8.38 -5.10
C ASN A 12 7.27 -9.09 -4.34
N VAL A 13 7.60 -8.65 -3.15
CA VAL A 13 8.55 -9.34 -2.24
C VAL A 13 7.76 -10.05 -1.14
N LEU A 14 7.00 -9.31 -0.36
CA LEU A 14 6.11 -9.86 0.68
C LEU A 14 4.67 -9.97 0.20
N VAL A 15 4.13 -8.90 -0.37
CA VAL A 15 2.73 -8.82 -0.83
C VAL A 15 2.65 -9.13 -2.31
N LYS A 16 1.80 -10.09 -2.66
CA LYS A 16 1.44 -10.35 -4.06
C LYS A 16 0.60 -9.20 -4.61
N LEU A 17 0.99 -8.66 -5.75
CA LEU A 17 0.31 -7.56 -6.43
C LEU A 17 -0.57 -8.04 -7.59
N ASN A 18 -1.67 -7.30 -7.82
CA ASN A 18 -2.58 -7.49 -8.95
C ASN A 18 -2.90 -6.13 -9.62
N PRO A 19 -2.00 -5.60 -10.45
CA PRO A 19 -2.22 -4.32 -11.13
C PRO A 19 -3.48 -4.31 -12.00
N GLU A 20 -3.77 -5.41 -12.70
CA GLU A 20 -4.95 -5.52 -13.55
C GLU A 20 -6.26 -5.46 -12.74
N GLY A 21 -6.28 -6.04 -11.55
CA GLY A 21 -7.40 -5.95 -10.63
C GLY A 21 -7.68 -4.52 -10.18
N CYS A 22 -6.64 -3.76 -9.89
CA CYS A 22 -6.73 -2.34 -9.54
C CYS A 22 -7.25 -1.50 -10.72
N ILE A 23 -6.67 -1.70 -11.91
CA ILE A 23 -7.10 -1.02 -13.15
C ILE A 23 -8.57 -1.31 -13.44
N GLY A 24 -8.98 -2.59 -13.37
CA GLY A 24 -10.36 -3.00 -13.57
C GLY A 24 -11.31 -2.37 -12.55
N ALA A 25 -10.92 -2.31 -11.29
CA ALA A 25 -11.71 -1.70 -10.23
C ALA A 25 -11.91 -0.19 -10.44
N PHE A 26 -10.86 0.54 -10.81
CA PHE A 26 -10.99 1.97 -11.15
C PHE A 26 -11.92 2.19 -12.34
N LYS A 27 -11.78 1.40 -13.40
CA LYS A 27 -12.67 1.47 -14.57
C LYS A 27 -14.12 1.21 -14.20
N ALA A 28 -14.39 0.23 -13.35
CA ALA A 28 -15.72 -0.17 -12.93
C ALA A 28 -16.49 0.94 -12.19
N ILE A 29 -15.79 1.84 -11.50
CA ILE A 29 -16.38 2.94 -10.75
C ILE A 29 -16.27 4.30 -11.48
N GLY A 30 -15.90 4.31 -12.75
CA GLY A 30 -15.81 5.53 -13.57
C GLY A 30 -14.52 6.31 -13.43
N LEU A 31 -13.49 5.74 -12.83
CA LEU A 31 -12.17 6.35 -12.61
C LEU A 31 -11.10 5.83 -13.58
N GLY A 32 -11.50 5.38 -14.77
CA GLY A 32 -10.57 4.80 -15.75
C GLY A 32 -9.40 5.70 -16.15
N GLU A 33 -9.55 7.02 -16.03
CA GLU A 33 -8.49 7.97 -16.31
C GLU A 33 -7.28 7.83 -15.36
N LEU A 34 -7.51 7.36 -14.13
CA LEU A 34 -6.43 7.07 -13.18
C LEU A 34 -5.56 5.87 -13.62
N ALA A 35 -6.07 5.04 -14.50
CA ALA A 35 -5.38 3.88 -15.06
C ALA A 35 -5.02 4.08 -16.55
N ASN A 36 -5.02 5.31 -17.03
CA ASN A 36 -4.62 5.64 -18.39
C ASN A 36 -3.14 5.30 -18.60
N PRO A 37 -2.78 4.48 -19.60
CA PRO A 37 -1.39 4.08 -19.82
C PRO A 37 -0.47 5.20 -20.31
N ASN A 38 -1.04 6.35 -20.71
CA ASN A 38 -0.24 7.51 -21.13
C ASN A 38 0.35 8.22 -19.90
N PRO A 39 1.69 8.26 -19.75
CA PRO A 39 2.33 8.93 -18.61
C PRO A 39 2.06 10.43 -18.51
N GLN A 40 1.64 11.05 -19.61
CA GLN A 40 1.29 12.47 -19.68
C GLN A 40 -0.17 12.76 -19.38
N SER A 41 -0.99 11.73 -19.15
CA SER A 41 -2.39 11.90 -18.79
C SER A 41 -2.53 12.57 -17.42
N GLU A 42 -3.61 13.29 -17.21
CA GLU A 42 -3.87 13.96 -15.93
C GLU A 42 -4.08 12.94 -14.81
N GLY A 43 -4.69 11.78 -15.12
CA GLY A 43 -4.84 10.68 -14.16
C GLY A 43 -3.48 10.14 -13.69
N MET A 44 -2.54 9.89 -14.60
CA MET A 44 -1.20 9.42 -14.24
C MET A 44 -0.38 10.47 -13.48
N LYS A 45 -0.53 11.74 -13.81
CA LYS A 45 0.08 12.82 -13.02
C LYS A 45 -0.47 12.87 -11.61
N LEU A 46 -1.79 12.68 -11.44
CA LEU A 46 -2.43 12.65 -10.14
C LEU A 46 -1.95 11.44 -9.31
N MET A 47 -1.89 10.25 -9.92
CA MET A 47 -1.34 9.05 -9.29
C MET A 47 0.12 9.23 -8.87
N SER A 48 0.92 9.89 -9.70
CA SER A 48 2.32 10.20 -9.37
C SER A 48 2.45 11.12 -8.15
N LYS A 49 1.62 12.17 -8.05
CA LYS A 49 1.61 13.06 -6.89
C LYS A 49 1.29 12.32 -5.59
N LEU A 50 0.31 11.40 -5.64
CA LEU A 50 0.01 10.53 -4.49
C LEU A 50 1.20 9.63 -4.16
N GLY A 51 1.81 9.02 -5.17
CA GLY A 51 2.93 8.09 -5.03
C GLY A 51 4.17 8.69 -4.36
N VAL A 52 4.42 9.98 -4.57
CA VAL A 52 5.54 10.70 -3.94
C VAL A 52 5.14 11.52 -2.70
N GLY A 53 3.91 11.39 -2.24
CA GLY A 53 3.43 12.05 -1.03
C GLY A 53 3.19 13.57 -1.17
N MET A 54 3.03 14.07 -2.39
CA MET A 54 2.76 15.50 -2.63
C MET A 54 1.33 15.90 -2.31
N ILE A 55 0.41 14.96 -2.25
CA ILE A 55 -0.99 15.16 -1.89
C ILE A 55 -1.44 14.11 -0.90
N THR A 56 -2.44 14.46 -0.08
CA THR A 56 -3.08 13.53 0.86
C THR A 56 -4.02 12.58 0.12
N THR A 57 -4.40 11.48 0.76
CA THR A 57 -5.42 10.57 0.23
C THR A 57 -6.74 11.28 -0.02
N GLU A 58 -7.18 12.17 0.88
CA GLU A 58 -8.41 12.97 0.70
C GLU A 58 -8.33 13.87 -0.51
N ALA A 59 -7.24 14.64 -0.64
CA ALA A 59 -7.02 15.52 -1.80
C ALA A 59 -6.95 14.73 -3.11
N PHE A 60 -6.37 13.53 -3.09
CA PHE A 60 -6.37 12.62 -4.22
C PHE A 60 -7.79 12.18 -4.61
N CYS A 61 -8.60 11.78 -3.65
CA CYS A 61 -9.99 11.38 -3.91
C CYS A 61 -10.82 12.53 -4.49
N ASP A 62 -10.69 13.73 -3.94
CA ASP A 62 -11.37 14.93 -4.46
C ASP A 62 -10.94 15.24 -5.90
N ALA A 63 -9.64 15.25 -6.16
CA ALA A 63 -9.10 15.49 -7.50
C ALA A 63 -9.50 14.41 -8.52
N ALA A 64 -9.59 13.16 -8.10
CA ALA A 64 -10.05 12.05 -8.95
C ALA A 64 -11.50 12.23 -9.38
N ARG A 65 -12.39 12.61 -8.45
CA ARG A 65 -13.78 12.95 -8.76
C ARG A 65 -13.89 14.16 -9.67
N GLU A 66 -13.14 15.21 -9.40
CA GLU A 66 -13.14 16.42 -10.25
C GLU A 66 -12.67 16.11 -11.67
N LEU A 67 -11.61 15.32 -11.80
CA LEU A 67 -11.03 14.93 -13.10
C LEU A 67 -11.99 14.11 -13.95
N THR A 68 -12.72 13.18 -13.33
CA THR A 68 -13.52 12.17 -14.05
C THR A 68 -15.02 12.47 -14.06
N GLY A 69 -15.51 13.30 -13.17
CA GLY A 69 -16.93 13.53 -12.94
C GLY A 69 -17.65 12.34 -12.28
N ALA A 70 -16.92 11.35 -11.77
CA ALA A 70 -17.52 10.18 -11.15
C ALA A 70 -18.15 10.53 -9.79
N ASP A 71 -19.36 10.02 -9.55
CA ASP A 71 -20.08 10.15 -8.28
C ASP A 71 -19.79 8.93 -7.40
N VAL A 72 -18.61 8.97 -6.75
CA VAL A 72 -18.10 7.88 -5.90
C VAL A 72 -17.56 8.43 -4.59
N THR A 73 -17.64 7.62 -3.55
CA THR A 73 -17.12 7.96 -2.21
C THR A 73 -15.61 7.76 -2.10
N ASN A 74 -15.01 8.34 -1.07
CA ASN A 74 -13.59 8.06 -0.75
C ASN A 74 -13.36 6.58 -0.50
N GLU A 75 -14.28 5.90 0.20
CA GLU A 75 -14.17 4.45 0.46
C GLU A 75 -14.13 3.63 -0.82
N GLU A 76 -14.99 3.92 -1.80
CA GLU A 76 -15.00 3.23 -3.08
C GLU A 76 -13.69 3.42 -3.86
N ILE A 77 -13.12 4.62 -3.81
CA ILE A 77 -11.82 4.92 -4.42
C ILE A 77 -10.71 4.15 -3.71
N ILE A 78 -10.69 4.16 -2.38
CA ILE A 78 -9.71 3.45 -1.55
C ILE A 78 -9.80 1.94 -1.77
N ASP A 79 -11.00 1.39 -1.80
CA ASP A 79 -11.23 -0.04 -2.06
C ASP A 79 -10.75 -0.44 -3.46
N ALA A 80 -11.00 0.38 -4.48
CA ALA A 80 -10.51 0.15 -5.83
C ALA A 80 -8.97 0.16 -5.87
N ALA A 81 -8.32 1.12 -5.21
CA ALA A 81 -6.87 1.18 -5.12
C ALA A 81 -6.29 -0.05 -4.42
N ASN A 82 -6.94 -0.54 -3.36
CA ASN A 82 -6.50 -1.71 -2.60
C ASN A 82 -6.69 -3.04 -3.32
N LYS A 83 -7.40 -3.08 -4.46
CA LYS A 83 -7.41 -4.25 -5.35
C LYS A 83 -6.04 -4.56 -5.95
N MET A 84 -5.09 -3.65 -5.86
CA MET A 84 -3.67 -3.87 -6.15
C MET A 84 -3.07 -4.95 -5.25
N LEU A 85 -3.52 -5.05 -3.99
CA LEU A 85 -2.95 -5.91 -2.97
C LEU A 85 -3.76 -7.19 -2.84
N VAL A 86 -3.10 -8.35 -3.00
CA VAL A 86 -3.78 -9.64 -2.92
C VAL A 86 -3.62 -10.23 -1.53
N GLU A 87 -2.42 -10.67 -1.20
CA GLU A 87 -2.10 -11.36 0.05
C GLU A 87 -0.60 -11.35 0.33
N ILE A 88 -0.24 -11.69 1.56
CA ILE A 88 1.09 -12.19 1.90
C ILE A 88 0.99 -13.71 1.96
N PRO A 89 1.66 -14.47 1.08
CA PRO A 89 1.60 -15.93 1.10
C PRO A 89 2.00 -16.51 2.47
N ASN A 90 1.32 -17.56 2.91
CA ASN A 90 1.56 -18.17 4.23
C ASN A 90 3.01 -18.62 4.40
N GLU A 91 3.63 -19.18 3.38
CA GLU A 91 5.04 -19.58 3.38
C GLU A 91 6.00 -18.41 3.66
N LYS A 92 5.69 -17.22 3.16
CA LYS A 92 6.46 -15.99 3.46
C LYS A 92 6.25 -15.55 4.90
N LYS A 93 5.03 -15.65 5.39
CA LYS A 93 4.71 -15.37 6.79
C LYS A 93 5.52 -16.29 7.72
N GLU A 94 5.49 -17.57 7.47
CA GLU A 94 6.24 -18.56 8.25
C GLU A 94 7.74 -18.28 8.22
N ARG A 95 8.28 -17.94 7.05
CA ARG A 95 9.70 -17.59 6.88
C ARG A 95 10.09 -16.37 7.72
N LEU A 96 9.27 -15.32 7.73
CA LEU A 96 9.52 -14.14 8.56
C LEU A 96 9.56 -14.49 10.05
N LEU A 97 8.64 -15.35 10.51
CA LEU A 97 8.64 -15.82 11.91
C LEU A 97 9.89 -16.65 12.24
N GLN A 98 10.33 -17.54 11.35
CA GLN A 98 11.54 -18.31 11.50
C GLN A 98 12.78 -17.42 11.62
N LEU A 99 12.89 -16.40 10.76
CA LEU A 99 13.98 -15.43 10.79
C LEU A 99 13.98 -14.64 12.12
N LYS A 100 12.82 -14.23 12.59
CA LYS A 100 12.69 -13.55 13.88
C LYS A 100 13.14 -14.45 15.03
N LYS A 101 12.70 -15.71 15.05
CA LYS A 101 13.11 -16.70 16.06
C LYS A 101 14.60 -16.99 16.02
N ALA A 102 15.22 -16.94 14.84
CA ALA A 102 16.66 -17.11 14.66
C ALA A 102 17.48 -15.88 15.09
N GLY A 103 16.84 -14.83 15.60
CA GLY A 103 17.50 -13.65 16.17
C GLY A 103 17.77 -12.52 15.16
N TYR A 104 17.27 -12.61 13.95
CA TYR A 104 17.36 -11.50 13.01
C TYR A 104 16.40 -10.35 13.38
N ARG A 105 16.87 -9.13 13.16
CA ARG A 105 16.03 -7.93 13.21
C ARG A 105 15.49 -7.67 11.80
N LEU A 106 14.16 -7.60 11.67
CA LEU A 106 13.49 -7.44 10.41
C LEU A 106 13.03 -5.98 10.24
N PHE A 107 13.29 -5.43 9.07
CA PHE A 107 12.94 -4.07 8.70
C PHE A 107 12.17 -4.09 7.38
N LEU A 108 11.26 -3.14 7.21
CA LEU A 108 10.53 -2.93 5.98
C LEU A 108 10.93 -1.58 5.38
N LEU A 109 11.28 -1.60 4.10
CA LEU A 109 11.59 -0.41 3.31
C LEU A 109 10.87 -0.53 1.97
N SER A 110 9.89 0.32 1.75
CA SER A 110 9.08 0.28 0.53
C SER A 110 8.56 1.67 0.14
N ASN A 111 8.51 1.93 -1.17
CA ASN A 111 7.77 3.04 -1.73
C ASN A 111 6.29 2.64 -1.81
N THR A 112 5.53 2.93 -0.77
CA THR A 112 4.10 2.64 -0.74
C THR A 112 3.30 3.88 -0.38
N ILE A 113 2.08 3.96 -0.91
CA ILE A 113 1.12 5.01 -0.56
C ILE A 113 0.39 4.67 0.74
N ASP A 114 -0.12 5.69 1.43
CA ASP A 114 -0.83 5.52 2.70
C ASP A 114 -1.99 4.53 2.59
N ILE A 115 -2.77 4.60 1.50
CA ILE A 115 -3.88 3.69 1.22
C ILE A 115 -3.43 2.22 1.31
N HIS A 116 -2.35 1.88 0.63
CA HIS A 116 -1.83 0.51 0.61
C HIS A 116 -1.19 0.11 1.94
N TRP A 117 -0.51 1.05 2.60
CA TRP A 117 0.09 0.79 3.90
C TRP A 117 -0.96 0.46 4.95
N ASP A 118 -2.00 1.30 5.05
CA ASP A 118 -3.10 1.09 5.98
C ASP A 118 -3.82 -0.25 5.74
N TYR A 119 -4.03 -0.61 4.48
CA TYR A 119 -4.60 -1.90 4.12
C TYR A 119 -3.70 -3.07 4.56
N CYS A 120 -2.41 -3.00 4.27
CA CYS A 120 -1.45 -4.04 4.67
C CYS A 120 -1.44 -4.24 6.18
N VAL A 121 -1.40 -3.14 6.94
CA VAL A 121 -1.36 -3.15 8.39
C VAL A 121 -2.64 -3.76 8.96
N ASN A 122 -3.79 -3.36 8.46
CA ASN A 122 -5.08 -3.75 9.03
C ASN A 122 -5.57 -5.12 8.55
N HIS A 123 -5.17 -5.56 7.35
CA HIS A 123 -5.73 -6.76 6.72
C HIS A 123 -4.71 -7.85 6.40
N LEU A 124 -3.47 -7.49 6.03
CA LEU A 124 -2.50 -8.47 5.56
C LEU A 124 -1.51 -8.90 6.64
N PHE A 125 -1.05 -7.97 7.46
CA PHE A 125 -0.09 -8.30 8.54
C PHE A 125 -0.75 -8.89 9.77
N LEU A 126 -2.07 -8.87 9.89
CA LEU A 126 -2.83 -9.40 11.02
C LEU A 126 -2.18 -9.03 12.37
N TYR A 127 -2.29 -7.78 12.73
CA TYR A 127 -1.71 -7.18 13.94
C TYR A 127 -1.90 -8.01 15.21
N GLN A 128 -2.98 -8.78 15.30
CA GLN A 128 -3.32 -9.58 16.46
C GLN A 128 -2.43 -10.82 16.65
N LYS A 129 -1.87 -11.37 15.57
CA LYS A 129 -1.10 -12.62 15.62
C LYS A 129 0.42 -12.41 15.60
N TRP A 130 0.88 -11.28 15.08
CA TRP A 130 2.29 -11.04 14.77
C TRP A 130 2.95 -10.01 15.69
N GLY A 131 2.14 -9.34 16.52
CA GLY A 131 2.59 -8.33 17.48
C GLY A 131 3.19 -7.08 16.80
N ARG A 132 3.11 -5.95 17.49
CA ARG A 132 3.68 -4.65 17.08
C ARG A 132 5.20 -4.63 16.93
N GLY A 133 5.85 -5.72 16.69
CA GLY A 133 7.30 -5.81 16.71
C GLY A 133 7.92 -6.68 15.62
N LEU A 134 7.14 -7.13 14.62
CA LEU A 134 7.73 -7.93 13.55
C LEU A 134 8.69 -7.10 12.71
N PHE A 135 8.27 -5.91 12.28
CA PHE A 135 9.08 -4.98 11.50
C PHE A 135 9.28 -3.67 12.24
N ARG A 136 10.46 -3.08 12.04
CA ARG A 136 10.69 -1.66 12.31
C ARG A 136 10.63 -0.90 10.99
N ALA A 137 9.81 0.14 10.92
CA ALA A 137 9.83 1.05 9.81
C ALA A 137 11.15 1.83 9.80
N LEU A 138 11.83 1.90 8.67
CA LEU A 138 13.09 2.64 8.52
C LEU A 138 12.85 4.13 8.21
N PHE A 139 11.64 4.48 7.79
CA PHE A 139 11.24 5.86 7.58
C PHE A 139 10.12 6.24 8.54
N PRO A 140 10.06 7.51 8.97
CA PRO A 140 8.91 7.99 9.71
C PRO A 140 7.67 7.74 8.83
N LEU A 141 6.71 7.02 9.40
CA LEU A 141 5.38 6.93 8.81
C LEU A 141 4.88 8.37 8.57
N PRO A 142 4.13 8.63 7.50
CA PRO A 142 3.52 9.93 7.33
C PRO A 142 2.78 10.33 8.61
N ALA A 143 2.80 11.59 8.95
CA ALA A 143 2.37 12.14 10.24
C ALA A 143 0.94 11.75 10.69
N ASN A 144 0.15 11.15 9.80
CA ASN A 144 -1.22 10.72 10.06
C ASN A 144 -1.36 9.26 10.53
N ALA A 145 -0.28 8.48 10.53
CA ALA A 145 -0.32 7.08 10.99
C ALA A 145 -0.23 6.94 12.54
N SER A 146 -0.05 8.04 13.27
CA SER A 146 0.06 8.06 14.73
C SER A 146 -1.24 8.44 15.46
N GLY A 147 -2.34 8.53 14.77
CA GLY A 147 -3.60 8.98 15.35
C GLY A 147 -4.65 7.88 15.45
N LYS A 148 -4.45 6.92 16.40
CA LYS A 148 -5.52 6.47 17.32
C LYS A 148 -4.96 5.35 18.20
N THR A 149 -4.67 5.73 19.42
CA THR A 149 -4.59 4.84 20.57
C THR A 149 -5.90 4.10 20.76
#